data_24c099900313aedb44160bdebca35c37
#
_entry.id   24c099900313aedb44160bdebca35c37
#
_cell.length_a   1.000
_cell.length_b   1.000
_cell.length_c   1.000
_cell.angle_alpha   90.00
_cell.angle_beta   90.00
_cell.angle_gamma   90.00
#
_symmetry.space_group_name_H-M   'P 1'
#
loop_
_entity.id
_entity.type
_entity.pdbx_description
1 polymer ?
#
loop_
_entity_poly.entity_id
_entity_poly.type
_entity_poly.pdbx_seq_one_letter_code
_entity_poly.pdbx_strand_id
1 'polypeptide(L)'
;MPVQHVAPQNWSPSQALGIRNGKNAAKHASQIGFPEGVNVWLDLEGAKTSTPHETMIAYCNAWFAEVEGAGFVPGVYVGAGAILTGNELFWRLTTKHYWKSGSRVPDIPHRGYQLIQTIIRNDKIDGVAIDRNLTKNDSFGGSVLWLSTSG
;
A
#
# COMPACT_ATOMS: atom_id res chain seq x y z
N MET A 1 -0.48 7.56 -9.11
CA MET A 1 0.13 6.70 -8.07
C MET A 1 -0.39 5.29 -8.28
N PRO A 2 0.46 4.30 -8.58
CA PRO A 2 0.02 2.93 -8.83
C PRO A 2 -0.38 2.22 -7.54
N VAL A 3 -1.58 1.65 -7.51
CA VAL A 3 -2.13 0.87 -6.39
C VAL A 3 -2.65 -0.45 -6.94
N GLN A 4 -2.32 -1.55 -6.27
CA GLN A 4 -2.90 -2.85 -6.58
C GLN A 4 -3.90 -3.23 -5.50
N HIS A 5 -5.16 -3.32 -5.89
CA HIS A 5 -6.27 -3.83 -5.08
C HIS A 5 -6.66 -5.24 -5.54
N VAL A 6 -7.07 -6.08 -4.61
CA VAL A 6 -7.60 -7.42 -4.89
C VAL A 6 -9.12 -7.39 -4.76
N ALA A 7 -9.82 -7.48 -5.88
CA ALA A 7 -11.25 -7.78 -5.91
C ALA A 7 -11.42 -9.30 -6.11
N PRO A 8 -12.39 -9.98 -5.51
CA PRO A 8 -13.54 -9.55 -4.73
C PRO A 8 -13.27 -9.49 -3.22
N GLN A 9 -14.31 -9.12 -2.44
CA GLN A 9 -14.30 -9.17 -0.97
C GLN A 9 -14.11 -10.61 -0.44
N ASN A 10 -13.53 -10.75 0.75
CA ASN A 10 -13.21 -12.02 1.40
C ASN A 10 -12.18 -12.88 0.64
N TRP A 11 -11.27 -12.23 -0.11
CA TRP A 11 -10.19 -12.96 -0.75
C TRP A 11 -9.22 -13.54 0.29
N SER A 12 -8.61 -14.67 -0.06
CA SER A 12 -7.71 -15.40 0.83
C SER A 12 -6.25 -15.18 0.43
N PRO A 13 -5.44 -14.52 1.24
CA PRO A 13 -4.00 -14.36 1.00
C PRO A 13 -3.26 -15.69 0.98
N SER A 14 -2.20 -15.75 0.20
CA SER A 14 -1.17 -16.79 0.25
C SER A 14 0.13 -16.24 -0.32
N GLN A 15 1.27 -16.82 0.05
CA GLN A 15 2.57 -16.41 -0.49
C GLN A 15 2.60 -16.49 -2.03
N ALA A 16 2.10 -17.58 -2.60
CA ALA A 16 2.04 -17.74 -4.06
C ALA A 16 1.18 -16.67 -4.75
N LEU A 17 0.08 -16.26 -4.10
CA LEU A 17 -0.74 -15.15 -4.57
C LEU A 17 0.01 -13.82 -4.49
N GLY A 18 0.80 -13.60 -3.42
CA GLY A 18 1.65 -12.43 -3.25
C GLY A 18 2.65 -12.30 -4.40
N ILE A 19 3.38 -13.37 -4.72
CA ILE A 19 4.31 -13.41 -5.87
C ILE A 19 3.58 -13.03 -7.17
N ARG A 20 2.46 -13.69 -7.48
CA ARG A 20 1.70 -13.42 -8.71
C ARG A 20 1.22 -12.00 -8.81
N ASN A 21 0.65 -11.48 -7.73
CA ASN A 21 0.09 -10.13 -7.69
C ASN A 21 1.18 -9.06 -7.73
N GLY A 22 2.32 -9.28 -7.05
CA GLY A 22 3.47 -8.39 -7.09
C GLY A 22 4.07 -8.27 -8.49
N LYS A 23 4.27 -9.39 -9.19
CA LYS A 23 4.69 -9.41 -10.59
C LYS A 23 3.74 -8.64 -11.50
N ASN A 24 2.43 -8.83 -11.32
CA ASN A 24 1.43 -8.12 -12.12
C ASN A 24 1.43 -6.63 -11.82
N ALA A 25 1.52 -6.23 -10.55
CA ALA A 25 1.56 -4.82 -10.15
C ALA A 25 2.79 -4.11 -10.74
N ALA A 26 3.96 -4.70 -10.61
CA ALA A 26 5.21 -4.18 -11.18
C ALA A 26 5.15 -4.08 -12.72
N LYS A 27 4.68 -5.16 -13.39
CA LYS A 27 4.51 -5.17 -14.84
C LYS A 27 3.56 -4.05 -15.30
N HIS A 28 2.42 -3.89 -14.67
CA HIS A 28 1.46 -2.85 -15.05
C HIS A 28 2.01 -1.44 -14.80
N ALA A 29 2.69 -1.21 -13.66
CA ALA A 29 3.34 0.06 -13.39
C ALA A 29 4.36 0.43 -14.49
N SER A 30 5.21 -0.51 -14.91
CA SER A 30 6.15 -0.31 -16.01
C SER A 30 5.44 -0.05 -17.34
N GLN A 31 4.38 -0.81 -17.67
CA GLN A 31 3.64 -0.67 -18.93
C GLN A 31 2.95 0.69 -19.09
N ILE A 32 2.48 1.29 -18.00
CA ILE A 32 1.88 2.63 -18.02
C ILE A 32 2.89 3.76 -17.84
N GLY A 33 4.19 3.42 -17.79
CA GLY A 33 5.28 4.39 -17.85
C GLY A 33 5.73 4.96 -16.51
N PHE A 34 5.42 4.33 -15.37
CA PHE A 34 6.03 4.74 -14.11
C PHE A 34 7.52 4.39 -14.11
N PRO A 35 8.41 5.34 -13.76
CA PRO A 35 9.84 5.08 -13.65
C PRO A 35 10.16 4.26 -12.39
N GLU A 36 11.33 3.64 -12.38
CA GLU A 36 11.89 3.03 -11.19
C GLU A 36 12.04 4.05 -10.04
N GLY A 37 12.08 3.56 -8.81
CA GLY A 37 12.25 4.38 -7.61
C GLY A 37 10.96 5.03 -7.10
N VAL A 38 9.82 4.94 -7.80
CA VAL A 38 8.53 5.42 -7.27
C VAL A 38 7.83 4.36 -6.43
N ASN A 39 6.95 4.80 -5.51
CA ASN A 39 6.15 3.86 -4.75
C ASN A 39 5.09 3.16 -5.60
N VAL A 40 4.99 1.83 -5.41
CA VAL A 40 3.84 1.01 -5.83
C VAL A 40 3.19 0.46 -4.56
N TRP A 41 1.88 0.64 -4.46
CA TRP A 41 1.14 0.41 -3.21
C TRP A 41 0.33 -0.87 -3.25
N LEU A 42 0.47 -1.67 -2.20
CA LEU A 42 -0.35 -2.84 -1.93
C LEU A 42 -1.55 -2.44 -1.08
N ASP A 43 -2.76 -2.64 -1.59
CA ASP A 43 -4.00 -2.48 -0.84
C ASP A 43 -4.46 -3.84 -0.30
N LEU A 44 -4.63 -3.91 1.01
CA LEU A 44 -5.05 -5.13 1.73
C LEU A 44 -6.55 -5.16 2.05
N GLU A 45 -7.31 -4.15 1.65
CA GLU A 45 -8.75 -4.12 1.92
C GLU A 45 -9.47 -5.32 1.28
N GLY A 46 -10.53 -5.75 1.92
CA GLY A 46 -11.33 -6.88 1.47
C GLY A 46 -10.72 -8.26 1.72
N ALA A 47 -9.54 -8.37 2.28
CA ALA A 47 -9.00 -9.65 2.70
C ALA A 47 -9.85 -10.31 3.78
N LYS A 48 -9.95 -11.65 3.75
CA LYS A 48 -10.70 -12.41 4.75
C LYS A 48 -10.17 -12.13 6.15
N THR A 49 -11.02 -11.59 7.03
CA THR A 49 -10.62 -11.14 8.39
C THR A 49 -10.10 -12.27 9.29
N SER A 50 -10.48 -13.52 9.01
CA SER A 50 -9.97 -14.70 9.72
C SER A 50 -8.63 -15.22 9.18
N THR A 51 -7.97 -14.48 8.28
CA THR A 51 -6.65 -14.85 7.77
C THR A 51 -5.63 -14.83 8.91
N PRO A 52 -4.85 -15.90 9.12
CA PRO A 52 -3.76 -15.88 10.09
C PRO A 52 -2.75 -14.79 9.76
N HIS A 53 -2.25 -14.07 10.77
CA HIS A 53 -1.29 -12.98 10.59
C HIS A 53 -0.04 -13.41 9.81
N GLU A 54 0.50 -14.60 10.10
CA GLU A 54 1.66 -15.15 9.38
C GLU A 54 1.39 -15.32 7.88
N THR A 55 0.19 -15.74 7.52
CA THR A 55 -0.21 -15.88 6.11
C THR A 55 -0.30 -14.52 5.41
N MET A 56 -0.82 -13.49 6.09
CA MET A 56 -0.86 -12.14 5.57
C MET A 56 0.55 -11.55 5.42
N ILE A 57 1.42 -11.75 6.41
CA ILE A 57 2.82 -11.30 6.35
C ILE A 57 3.56 -11.96 5.19
N ALA A 58 3.39 -13.27 5.00
CA ALA A 58 4.00 -14.00 3.89
C ALA A 58 3.51 -13.49 2.53
N TYR A 59 2.21 -13.20 2.39
CA TYR A 59 1.63 -12.58 1.20
C TYR A 59 2.26 -11.23 0.92
N CYS A 60 2.29 -10.33 1.91
CA CYS A 60 2.82 -8.97 1.77
C CYS A 60 4.30 -8.98 1.39
N ASN A 61 5.13 -9.72 2.12
CA ASN A 61 6.58 -9.74 1.86
C ASN A 61 6.92 -10.37 0.50
N ALA A 62 6.17 -11.38 0.07
CA ALA A 62 6.32 -11.93 -1.27
C ALA A 62 5.94 -10.92 -2.37
N TRP A 63 4.86 -10.16 -2.16
CA TRP A 63 4.46 -9.09 -3.06
C TRP A 63 5.51 -7.97 -3.12
N PHE A 64 6.03 -7.54 -1.97
CA PHE A 64 7.06 -6.50 -1.89
C PHE A 64 8.35 -6.90 -2.60
N ALA A 65 8.80 -8.15 -2.43
CA ALA A 65 10.01 -8.65 -3.10
C ALA A 65 9.90 -8.58 -4.63
N GLU A 66 8.74 -8.88 -5.20
CA GLU A 66 8.54 -8.81 -6.66
C GLU A 66 8.52 -7.36 -7.17
N VAL A 67 7.91 -6.45 -6.41
CA VAL A 67 7.86 -5.02 -6.75
C VAL A 67 9.25 -4.38 -6.63
N GLU A 68 9.98 -4.70 -5.57
CA GLU A 68 11.35 -4.22 -5.35
C GLU A 68 12.31 -4.78 -6.40
N GLY A 69 12.19 -6.07 -6.73
CA GLY A 69 12.98 -6.71 -7.79
C GLY A 69 12.77 -6.12 -9.19
N ALA A 70 11.66 -5.41 -9.39
CA ALA A 70 11.37 -4.67 -10.63
C ALA A 70 11.80 -3.18 -10.57
N GLY A 71 12.54 -2.77 -9.54
CA GLY A 71 13.07 -1.40 -9.40
C GLY A 71 12.11 -0.41 -8.74
N PHE A 72 10.92 -0.82 -8.32
CA PHE A 72 9.98 0.05 -7.61
C PHE A 72 10.16 0.00 -6.09
N VAL A 73 9.61 0.97 -5.38
CA VAL A 73 9.60 0.98 -3.91
C VAL A 73 8.23 0.52 -3.40
N PRO A 74 8.13 -0.66 -2.78
CA PRO A 74 6.85 -1.15 -2.29
C PRO A 74 6.35 -0.32 -1.10
N GLY A 75 5.03 -0.08 -1.06
CA GLY A 75 4.34 0.50 0.08
C GLY A 75 3.07 -0.27 0.40
N VAL A 76 2.52 -0.09 1.59
CA VAL A 76 1.26 -0.70 2.00
C VAL A 76 0.23 0.34 2.37
N TYR A 77 -0.95 0.23 1.76
CA TYR A 77 -2.15 0.94 2.17
C TYR A 77 -2.82 0.17 3.29
N VAL A 78 -2.95 0.83 4.43
CA VAL A 78 -3.56 0.28 5.64
C VAL A 78 -4.99 0.80 5.72
N GLY A 79 -5.92 -0.04 5.31
CA GLY A 79 -7.35 0.28 5.23
C GLY A 79 -8.13 -0.17 6.46
N ALA A 80 -9.45 0.04 6.39
CA ALA A 80 -10.38 -0.42 7.41
C ALA A 80 -10.29 -1.94 7.61
N GLY A 81 -10.38 -2.40 8.86
CA GLY A 81 -10.30 -3.82 9.17
C GLY A 81 -8.91 -4.43 8.98
N ALA A 82 -7.86 -3.62 9.10
CA ALA A 82 -6.48 -4.10 9.02
C ALA A 82 -6.27 -5.33 9.93
N ILE A 83 -5.79 -6.42 9.33
CA ILE A 83 -5.55 -7.70 10.03
C ILE A 83 -4.29 -7.59 10.90
N LEU A 84 -3.25 -6.93 10.38
CA LEU A 84 -1.97 -6.80 11.07
C LEU A 84 -2.00 -5.65 12.09
N THR A 85 -1.37 -5.86 13.22
CA THR A 85 -1.12 -4.82 14.23
C THR A 85 -0.05 -3.84 13.73
N GLY A 86 0.03 -2.66 14.36
CA GLY A 86 1.08 -1.69 14.04
C GLY A 86 2.49 -2.22 14.23
N ASN A 87 2.70 -3.05 15.26
CA ASN A 87 3.98 -3.72 15.49
C ASN A 87 4.33 -4.70 14.38
N GLU A 88 3.37 -5.48 13.90
CA GLU A 88 3.61 -6.42 12.79
C GLU A 88 3.85 -5.67 11.48
N LEU A 89 3.09 -4.61 11.21
CA LEU A 89 3.33 -3.74 10.05
C LEU A 89 4.76 -3.20 10.04
N PHE A 90 5.28 -2.76 11.20
CA PHE A 90 6.63 -2.19 11.27
C PHE A 90 7.74 -3.25 11.33
N TRP A 91 7.60 -4.27 12.20
CA TRP A 91 8.67 -5.21 12.46
C TRP A 91 8.70 -6.43 11.55
N ARG A 92 7.54 -6.82 10.98
CA ARG A 92 7.40 -8.06 10.22
C ARG A 92 7.31 -7.84 8.71
N LEU A 93 6.91 -6.65 8.25
CA LEU A 93 6.91 -6.30 6.83
C LEU A 93 8.27 -5.72 6.41
N THR A 94 8.70 -6.08 5.20
CA THR A 94 9.98 -5.61 4.64
C THR A 94 9.89 -4.15 4.19
N THR A 95 8.71 -3.68 3.73
CA THR A 95 8.50 -2.26 3.43
C THR A 95 8.52 -1.38 4.68
N LYS A 96 8.88 -0.11 4.50
CA LYS A 96 8.76 0.96 5.49
C LYS A 96 7.95 2.15 4.95
N HIS A 97 7.19 1.94 3.89
CA HIS A 97 6.29 2.94 3.32
C HIS A 97 4.84 2.60 3.65
N TYR A 98 4.16 3.53 4.34
CA TYR A 98 2.81 3.31 4.86
C TYR A 98 1.87 4.44 4.45
N TRP A 99 0.73 4.06 3.89
CA TRP A 99 -0.37 4.93 3.53
C TRP A 99 -1.58 4.61 4.40
N LYS A 100 -2.09 5.61 5.11
CA LYS A 100 -3.23 5.49 6.00
C LYS A 100 -4.53 5.78 5.26
N SER A 101 -5.53 4.89 5.41
CA SER A 101 -6.91 5.23 5.04
C SER A 101 -7.49 6.32 5.95
N GLY A 102 -8.60 6.91 5.54
CA GLY A 102 -9.37 7.81 6.38
C GLY A 102 -10.05 7.14 7.59
N SER A 103 -10.02 5.81 7.67
CA SER A 103 -10.61 5.02 8.74
C SER A 103 -9.68 4.92 9.96
N ARG A 104 -10.23 4.37 11.06
CA ARG A 104 -9.40 4.01 12.21
C ARG A 104 -8.55 2.79 11.86
N VAL A 105 -7.24 2.97 11.88
CA VAL A 105 -6.22 1.96 11.57
C VAL A 105 -5.16 1.92 12.66
N PRO A 106 -4.35 0.84 12.77
CA PRO A 106 -3.26 0.75 13.74
C PRO A 106 -2.22 1.88 13.55
N ASP A 107 -1.67 2.39 14.65
CA ASP A 107 -0.52 3.28 14.59
C ASP A 107 0.75 2.49 14.23
N ILE A 108 1.60 3.07 13.37
CA ILE A 108 2.90 2.47 13.03
C ILE A 108 3.94 2.96 14.02
N PRO A 109 4.49 2.08 14.89
CA PRO A 109 5.46 2.48 15.89
C PRO A 109 6.73 3.04 15.23
N HIS A 110 7.36 3.99 15.88
CA HIS A 110 8.62 4.65 15.49
C HIS A 110 8.58 5.46 14.20
N ARG A 111 7.70 5.15 13.24
CA ARG A 111 7.71 5.79 11.93
C ARG A 111 6.46 6.63 11.63
N GLY A 112 5.28 6.05 11.77
CA GLY A 112 4.03 6.69 11.35
C GLY A 112 3.74 6.50 9.86
N TYR A 113 2.92 7.38 9.27
CA TYR A 113 2.43 7.30 7.90
C TYR A 113 2.97 8.46 7.05
N GLN A 114 3.39 8.15 5.81
CA GLN A 114 3.85 9.15 4.84
C GLN A 114 2.72 9.68 3.97
N LEU A 115 1.62 8.95 3.86
CA LEU A 115 0.45 9.34 3.07
C LEU A 115 -0.82 9.09 3.89
N ILE A 116 -1.73 10.05 3.90
CA ILE A 116 -2.98 9.99 4.67
C ILE A 116 -4.13 10.33 3.74
N GLN A 117 -5.03 9.37 3.52
CA GLN A 117 -6.28 9.59 2.80
C GLN A 117 -7.25 10.36 3.71
N THR A 118 -7.87 11.40 3.19
CA THR A 118 -8.90 12.17 3.87
C THR A 118 -10.27 11.81 3.32
N ILE A 119 -11.23 11.56 4.22
CA ILE A 119 -12.60 11.28 3.81
C ILE A 119 -13.36 12.61 3.72
N ILE A 120 -13.67 13.02 2.50
CA ILE A 120 -14.57 14.13 2.21
C ILE A 120 -15.80 13.55 1.49
N ARG A 121 -16.97 13.68 2.12
CA ARG A 121 -18.20 13.14 1.50
C ARG A 121 -18.51 13.88 0.20
N ASN A 122 -18.80 13.10 -0.85
CA ASN A 122 -19.18 13.60 -2.18
C ASN A 122 -18.11 14.51 -2.83
N ASP A 123 -16.83 14.31 -2.50
CA ASP A 123 -15.75 15.03 -3.14
C ASP A 123 -15.65 14.61 -4.63
N LYS A 124 -15.77 15.58 -5.52
CA LYS A 124 -15.75 15.35 -6.96
C LYS A 124 -14.97 16.47 -7.66
N ILE A 125 -14.26 16.09 -8.71
CA ILE A 125 -13.67 17.01 -9.69
C ILE A 125 -14.29 16.66 -11.04
N ASP A 126 -14.94 17.62 -11.67
CA ASP A 126 -15.61 17.46 -12.98
C ASP A 126 -16.58 16.26 -13.03
N GLY A 127 -17.31 16.03 -11.92
CA GLY A 127 -18.26 14.92 -11.78
C GLY A 127 -17.67 13.58 -11.40
N VAL A 128 -16.33 13.44 -11.39
CA VAL A 128 -15.63 12.22 -11.00
C VAL A 128 -15.39 12.21 -9.50
N ALA A 129 -15.81 11.15 -8.82
CA ALA A 129 -15.51 10.97 -7.40
C ALA A 129 -14.00 10.78 -7.18
N ILE A 130 -13.48 11.48 -6.20
CA ILE A 130 -12.06 11.45 -5.86
C ILE A 130 -11.83 11.21 -4.37
N ASP A 131 -10.67 10.65 -4.04
CA ASP A 131 -10.13 10.60 -2.69
C ASP A 131 -8.92 11.54 -2.60
N ARG A 132 -8.95 12.45 -1.63
CA ARG A 132 -7.81 13.33 -1.38
C ARG A 132 -6.83 12.67 -0.45
N ASN A 133 -5.55 12.91 -0.72
CA ASN A 133 -4.47 12.41 0.10
C ASN A 133 -3.55 13.56 0.49
N LEU A 134 -3.09 13.53 1.75
CA LEU A 134 -2.10 14.43 2.29
C LEU A 134 -0.77 13.68 2.41
N THR A 135 0.29 14.27 1.87
CA THR A 135 1.66 13.80 2.13
C THR A 135 2.13 14.31 3.47
N LYS A 136 2.92 13.51 4.14
CA LYS A 136 3.51 13.82 5.43
C LYS A 136 4.91 13.23 5.51
N ASN A 137 5.85 13.96 6.06
CA ASN A 137 7.10 13.36 6.49
C ASN A 137 6.82 12.49 7.72
N ASP A 138 7.36 11.29 7.72
CA ASP A 138 7.30 10.41 8.88
C ASP A 138 8.31 10.82 9.97
N SER A 139 8.37 10.05 11.05
CA SER A 139 9.28 10.33 12.17
C SER A 139 10.77 10.20 11.83
N PHE A 140 11.10 9.62 10.69
CA PHE A 140 12.48 9.52 10.17
C PHE A 140 12.75 10.48 9.01
N GLY A 141 11.84 11.42 8.72
CA GLY A 141 11.96 12.34 7.61
C GLY A 141 11.66 11.73 6.24
N GLY A 142 11.18 10.47 6.20
CA GLY A 142 10.79 9.81 4.96
C GLY A 142 9.48 10.38 4.40
N SER A 143 9.40 10.47 3.08
CA SER A 143 8.23 10.95 2.35
C SER A 143 7.80 9.95 1.28
N VAL A 144 6.64 10.19 0.69
CA VAL A 144 6.14 9.41 -0.46
C VAL A 144 7.05 9.66 -1.67
N LEU A 145 7.38 8.57 -2.36
CA LEU A 145 8.16 8.60 -3.60
C LEU A 145 7.21 8.52 -4.80
N TRP A 146 7.04 9.62 -5.49
CA TRP A 146 6.18 9.73 -6.65
C TRP A 146 6.81 10.55 -7.76
N LEU A 147 6.17 10.56 -8.93
CA LEU A 147 6.57 11.45 -10.02
C LEU A 147 6.38 12.90 -9.59
N SER A 148 7.46 13.68 -9.65
CA SER A 148 7.36 15.13 -9.72
C SER A 148 7.76 15.56 -11.13
N THR A 149 6.93 16.34 -11.77
CA THR A 149 7.39 17.13 -12.92
C THR A 149 8.22 18.27 -12.34
N SER A 150 9.52 18.28 -12.63
CA SER A 150 10.31 19.50 -12.46
C SER A 150 9.69 20.58 -13.33
N GLY A 151 9.05 21.57 -12.70
CA GLY A 151 8.60 22.78 -13.37
C GLY A 151 9.78 23.59 -13.90
#